data_e7620c322f5d52492ab8d555865aecf4
#
_entry.id   e7620c322f5d52492ab8d555865aecf4
#
_cell.length_a   1.000
_cell.length_b   1.000
_cell.length_c   1.000
_cell.angle_alpha   90.00
_cell.angle_beta   90.00
_cell.angle_gamma   90.00
#
_symmetry.space_group_name_H-M   'P 1'
#
loop_
_entity.id
_entity.type
_entity.pdbx_description
1 polymer ?
#
loop_
_entity_poly.entity_id
_entity_poly.type
_entity_poly.pdbx_seq_one_letter_code
_entity_poly.pdbx_strand_id
1 'polypeptide(L)'
;NFRLNKAVLEKVTGIFGDLEVINSGSVFELDKKTLDFIKQVCKEKKISTIHFEAHYLYRNKISQLRKDFADFDLKMKLGLETFDCDFRENVLKKGIKESSPAVIAENFDEANFLFGIKGQTAETMQKDIELGLKYFERICVNIMCDNTTEVEPDKAVIKEFMQKVYPVYKDNPRTDILINNTDFGVGD
;
A
#
# COMPACT_ATOMS: atom_id res chain seq x y z
N ASN A 1 -1.20 -19.90 -11.70
CA ASN A 1 -0.58 -18.69 -11.14
C ASN A 1 0.83 -18.94 -10.57
N PHE A 2 1.10 -20.02 -9.80
CA PHE A 2 2.42 -20.28 -9.20
C PHE A 2 3.59 -20.20 -10.22
N ARG A 3 3.43 -20.75 -11.44
CA ARG A 3 4.49 -20.71 -12.47
C ARG A 3 4.89 -19.27 -12.85
N LEU A 4 3.92 -18.37 -12.95
CA LEU A 4 4.16 -16.96 -13.26
C LEU A 4 4.83 -16.25 -12.08
N ASN A 5 4.30 -16.43 -10.87
CA ASN A 5 4.87 -15.88 -9.66
C ASN A 5 6.32 -16.33 -9.45
N LYS A 6 6.60 -17.61 -9.67
CA LYS A 6 7.94 -18.18 -9.60
C LYS A 6 8.90 -17.49 -10.55
N ALA A 7 8.51 -17.31 -11.82
CA ALA A 7 9.36 -16.68 -12.84
C ALA A 7 9.71 -15.22 -12.51
N VAL A 8 8.84 -14.50 -11.78
CA VAL A 8 9.12 -13.14 -11.28
C VAL A 8 10.04 -13.20 -10.07
N LEU A 9 9.74 -14.05 -9.09
CA LEU A 9 10.50 -14.19 -7.85
C LEU A 9 11.95 -14.67 -8.09
N GLU A 10 12.20 -15.47 -9.12
CA GLU A 10 13.55 -15.90 -9.52
C GLU A 10 14.46 -14.73 -9.96
N LYS A 11 13.89 -13.58 -10.32
CA LYS A 11 14.63 -12.37 -10.71
C LYS A 11 15.04 -11.49 -9.52
N VAL A 12 14.53 -11.78 -8.33
CA VAL A 12 14.84 -11.00 -7.11
C VAL A 12 16.33 -11.11 -6.79
N THR A 13 16.96 -9.96 -6.56
CA THR A 13 18.41 -9.87 -6.31
C THR A 13 18.77 -9.84 -4.83
N GLY A 14 17.91 -9.30 -3.97
CA GLY A 14 18.15 -9.11 -2.53
C GLY A 14 19.13 -7.98 -2.20
N ILE A 15 19.47 -7.10 -3.16
CA ILE A 15 20.48 -6.03 -2.99
C ILE A 15 20.15 -5.10 -1.81
N PHE A 16 18.85 -4.82 -1.60
CA PHE A 16 18.38 -3.90 -0.56
C PHE A 16 18.07 -4.58 0.78
N GLY A 17 18.04 -5.92 0.83
CA GLY A 17 17.62 -6.67 2.02
C GLY A 17 16.11 -6.69 2.25
N ASP A 18 15.34 -6.03 1.41
CA ASP A 18 13.89 -5.90 1.47
C ASP A 18 13.23 -6.51 0.23
N LEU A 19 12.03 -7.05 0.40
CA LEU A 19 11.16 -7.52 -0.69
C LEU A 19 9.75 -7.00 -0.48
N GLU A 20 9.26 -6.18 -1.39
CA GLU A 20 7.85 -5.82 -1.45
C GLU A 20 7.13 -6.70 -2.48
N VAL A 21 6.09 -7.41 -2.02
CA VAL A 21 5.28 -8.28 -2.87
C VAL A 21 3.94 -7.61 -3.11
N ILE A 22 3.80 -7.02 -4.30
CA ILE A 22 2.58 -6.37 -4.76
C ILE A 22 1.86 -7.34 -5.70
N ASN A 23 0.65 -7.69 -5.35
CA ASN A 23 -0.25 -8.43 -6.22
C ASN A 23 -1.54 -7.63 -6.40
N SER A 24 -2.31 -7.92 -7.45
CA SER A 24 -3.55 -7.20 -7.76
C SER A 24 -4.68 -7.34 -6.73
N GLY A 25 -4.39 -7.96 -5.59
CA GLY A 25 -5.33 -8.19 -4.50
C GLY A 25 -4.62 -8.23 -3.16
N SER A 26 -4.87 -9.26 -2.38
CA SER A 26 -4.29 -9.43 -1.06
C SER A 26 -3.31 -10.61 -1.02
N VAL A 27 -2.28 -10.53 -0.18
CA VAL A 27 -1.38 -11.68 0.11
C VAL A 27 -2.15 -12.95 0.45
N PHE A 28 -3.33 -12.83 1.06
CA PHE A 28 -4.20 -13.95 1.43
C PHE A 28 -4.86 -14.66 0.25
N GLU A 29 -4.70 -14.13 -0.96
CA GLU A 29 -5.14 -14.74 -2.23
C GLU A 29 -4.01 -15.51 -2.93
N LEU A 30 -2.79 -15.41 -2.42
CA LEU A 30 -1.67 -16.20 -2.90
C LEU A 30 -1.79 -17.67 -2.44
N ASP A 31 -1.45 -18.58 -3.33
CA ASP A 31 -1.41 -20.01 -2.98
C ASP A 31 -0.22 -20.33 -2.06
N LYS A 32 -0.36 -21.41 -1.28
CA LYS A 32 0.67 -21.82 -0.33
C LYS A 32 2.03 -22.05 -1.00
N LYS A 33 2.08 -22.57 -2.22
CA LYS A 33 3.35 -22.82 -2.93
C LYS A 33 4.06 -21.51 -3.24
N THR A 34 3.33 -20.46 -3.60
CA THR A 34 3.87 -19.11 -3.81
C THR A 34 4.45 -18.57 -2.51
N LEU A 35 3.71 -18.66 -1.39
CA LEU A 35 4.18 -18.16 -0.09
C LEU A 35 5.42 -18.92 0.39
N ASP A 36 5.47 -20.24 0.23
CA ASP A 36 6.63 -21.06 0.59
C ASP A 36 7.84 -20.71 -0.30
N PHE A 37 7.61 -20.42 -1.57
CA PHE A 37 8.67 -20.01 -2.50
C PHE A 37 9.21 -18.60 -2.19
N ILE A 38 8.35 -17.66 -1.78
CA ILE A 38 8.79 -16.35 -1.30
C ILE A 38 9.77 -16.52 -0.13
N LYS A 39 9.42 -17.35 0.87
CA LYS A 39 10.31 -17.60 2.01
C LYS A 39 11.66 -18.21 1.57
N GLN A 40 11.63 -19.14 0.63
CA GLN A 40 12.86 -19.74 0.08
C GLN A 40 13.73 -18.68 -0.57
N VAL A 41 13.18 -17.88 -1.48
CA VAL A 41 13.92 -16.80 -2.17
C VAL A 41 14.49 -15.80 -1.18
N CYS A 42 13.71 -15.38 -0.17
CA CYS A 42 14.19 -14.44 0.84
C CYS A 42 15.38 -15.01 1.63
N LYS A 43 15.33 -16.29 2.02
CA LYS A 43 16.46 -16.95 2.70
C LYS A 43 17.71 -17.04 1.79
N GLU A 44 17.54 -17.46 0.54
CA GLU A 44 18.63 -17.59 -0.43
C GLU A 44 19.29 -16.24 -0.75
N LYS A 45 18.50 -15.17 -0.82
CA LYS A 45 18.94 -13.81 -1.17
C LYS A 45 19.28 -12.94 0.04
N LYS A 46 19.21 -13.49 1.26
CA LYS A 46 19.47 -12.79 2.54
C LYS A 46 18.59 -11.56 2.73
N ILE A 47 17.33 -11.66 2.31
CA ILE A 47 16.31 -10.65 2.53
C ILE A 47 15.76 -10.87 3.94
N SER A 48 15.74 -9.80 4.74
CA SER A 48 15.29 -9.83 6.14
C SER A 48 13.89 -9.23 6.33
N THR A 49 13.51 -8.28 5.48
CA THR A 49 12.23 -7.58 5.57
C THR A 49 11.34 -7.95 4.39
N ILE A 50 10.09 -8.27 4.66
CA ILE A 50 9.10 -8.59 3.63
C ILE A 50 7.89 -7.71 3.84
N HIS A 51 7.48 -7.00 2.79
CA HIS A 51 6.27 -6.18 2.78
C HIS A 51 5.18 -6.90 1.98
N PHE A 52 4.03 -7.12 2.62
CA PHE A 52 2.84 -7.66 1.96
C PHE A 52 1.70 -6.66 2.05
N GLU A 53 0.92 -6.59 0.99
CA GLU A 53 -0.33 -5.84 0.99
C GLU A 53 -1.52 -6.74 1.33
N ALA A 54 -2.44 -6.22 2.15
CA ALA A 54 -3.69 -6.89 2.45
C ALA A 54 -4.85 -5.89 2.57
N HIS A 55 -6.01 -6.31 2.07
CA HIS A 55 -7.25 -5.58 2.32
C HIS A 55 -7.68 -5.72 3.79
N TYR A 56 -8.28 -4.68 4.35
CA TYR A 56 -8.77 -4.62 5.74
C TYR A 56 -9.65 -5.80 6.15
N LEU A 57 -10.36 -6.39 5.19
CA LEU A 57 -11.19 -7.57 5.40
C LEU A 57 -10.41 -8.76 5.99
N TYR A 58 -9.11 -8.84 5.69
CA TYR A 58 -8.24 -9.93 6.13
C TYR A 58 -7.48 -9.64 7.44
N ARG A 59 -7.72 -8.50 8.11
CA ARG A 59 -6.99 -8.08 9.32
C ARG A 59 -6.85 -9.15 10.39
N ASN A 60 -7.90 -9.95 10.59
CA ASN A 60 -7.90 -11.03 11.59
C ASN A 60 -6.97 -12.22 11.23
N LYS A 61 -6.50 -12.31 9.99
CA LYS A 61 -5.59 -13.36 9.53
C LYS A 61 -4.12 -12.95 9.63
N ILE A 62 -3.83 -11.66 9.84
CA ILE A 62 -2.47 -11.12 9.84
C ILE A 62 -1.62 -11.73 10.96
N SER A 63 -2.18 -11.93 12.14
CA SER A 63 -1.46 -12.54 13.27
C SER A 63 -0.96 -13.96 12.95
N GLN A 64 -1.73 -14.74 12.19
CA GLN A 64 -1.28 -16.06 11.75
C GLN A 64 -0.20 -15.96 10.67
N LEU A 65 -0.36 -15.04 9.70
CA LEU A 65 0.66 -14.81 8.68
C LEU A 65 2.01 -14.39 9.30
N ARG A 66 2.00 -13.54 10.33
CA ARG A 66 3.21 -13.16 11.07
C ARG A 66 3.90 -14.37 11.71
N LYS A 67 3.14 -15.31 12.27
CA LYS A 67 3.70 -16.56 12.79
C LYS A 67 4.30 -17.44 11.69
N ASP A 68 3.63 -17.52 10.54
CA ASP A 68 4.09 -18.30 9.39
C ASP A 68 5.38 -17.73 8.77
N PHE A 69 5.64 -16.44 8.99
CA PHE A 69 6.82 -15.71 8.51
C PHE A 69 7.73 -15.21 9.65
N ALA A 70 7.73 -15.89 10.80
CA ALA A 70 8.45 -15.47 12.01
C ALA A 70 9.98 -15.32 11.84
N ASP A 71 10.57 -15.92 10.79
CA ASP A 71 11.99 -15.76 10.46
C ASP A 71 12.31 -14.39 9.83
N PHE A 72 11.31 -13.58 9.52
CA PHE A 72 11.44 -12.32 8.79
C PHE A 72 10.78 -11.16 9.55
N ASP A 73 11.26 -9.94 9.33
CA ASP A 73 10.53 -8.74 9.71
C ASP A 73 9.39 -8.50 8.70
N LEU A 74 8.18 -8.91 9.08
CA LEU A 74 7.00 -8.84 8.21
C LEU A 74 6.26 -7.53 8.40
N LYS A 75 6.23 -6.71 7.36
CA LYS A 75 5.46 -5.46 7.29
C LYS A 75 4.16 -5.67 6.50
N MET A 76 3.06 -5.30 7.13
CA MET A 76 1.73 -5.41 6.52
C MET A 76 1.25 -4.04 6.06
N LYS A 77 0.99 -3.89 4.77
CA LYS A 77 0.53 -2.66 4.13
C LYS A 77 -0.97 -2.73 3.87
N LEU A 78 -1.68 -1.68 4.26
CA LEU A 78 -3.12 -1.53 4.03
C LEU A 78 -3.38 -0.59 2.85
N GLY A 79 -4.11 -1.03 1.84
CA GLY A 79 -4.70 -0.14 0.84
C GLY A 79 -5.88 0.64 1.42
N LEU A 80 -5.61 1.69 2.20
CA LEU A 80 -6.62 2.49 2.90
C LEU A 80 -7.26 3.55 2.01
N GLU A 81 -6.47 4.20 1.19
CA GLU A 81 -6.74 5.29 0.26
C GLU A 81 -7.02 6.64 0.93
N THR A 82 -7.78 6.70 2.01
CA THR A 82 -8.09 7.89 2.81
C THR A 82 -8.68 7.50 4.17
N PHE A 83 -8.50 8.34 5.18
CA PHE A 83 -9.22 8.21 6.46
C PHE A 83 -10.64 8.79 6.41
N ASP A 84 -10.99 9.58 5.40
CA ASP A 84 -12.36 10.05 5.21
C ASP A 84 -13.26 8.85 4.87
N CYS A 85 -14.02 8.40 5.88
CA CYS A 85 -14.87 7.23 5.76
C CYS A 85 -15.97 7.40 4.68
N ASP A 86 -16.56 8.58 4.60
CA ASP A 86 -17.64 8.85 3.64
C ASP A 86 -17.08 8.85 2.21
N PHE A 87 -15.95 9.50 1.99
CA PHE A 87 -15.27 9.50 0.69
C PHE A 87 -14.82 8.08 0.30
N ARG A 88 -14.19 7.35 1.23
CA ARG A 88 -13.72 5.99 1.03
C ARG A 88 -14.82 5.01 0.65
N GLU A 89 -16.01 5.13 1.28
CA GLU A 89 -17.09 4.20 1.05
C GLU A 89 -18.01 4.62 -0.11
N ASN A 90 -18.28 5.91 -0.26
CA ASN A 90 -19.24 6.39 -1.26
C ASN A 90 -18.62 6.65 -2.63
N VAL A 91 -17.33 7.09 -2.67
CA VAL A 91 -16.62 7.38 -3.92
C VAL A 91 -15.75 6.18 -4.33
N LEU A 92 -14.88 5.70 -3.41
CA LEU A 92 -13.92 4.64 -3.74
C LEU A 92 -14.50 3.22 -3.57
N LYS A 93 -15.64 3.08 -2.90
CA LYS A 93 -16.33 1.79 -2.67
C LYS A 93 -15.41 0.73 -2.05
N LYS A 94 -14.55 1.16 -1.11
CA LYS A 94 -13.45 0.35 -0.57
C LYS A 94 -13.90 -0.77 0.37
N GLY A 95 -15.10 -0.65 0.97
CA GLY A 95 -15.63 -1.66 1.90
C GLY A 95 -14.94 -1.66 3.28
N ILE A 96 -14.37 -0.54 3.70
CA ILE A 96 -13.75 -0.34 5.02
C ILE A 96 -14.57 0.68 5.81
N LYS A 97 -15.59 0.20 6.51
CA LYS A 97 -16.54 1.06 7.24
C LYS A 97 -16.02 1.57 8.58
N GLU A 98 -14.86 1.09 9.02
CA GLU A 98 -14.23 1.56 10.25
C GLU A 98 -13.78 3.02 10.08
N SER A 99 -14.10 3.89 11.03
CA SER A 99 -13.76 5.31 11.01
C SER A 99 -12.65 5.70 12.00
N SER A 100 -12.35 4.83 12.98
CA SER A 100 -11.29 5.09 13.95
C SER A 100 -9.91 4.79 13.35
N PRO A 101 -9.02 5.80 13.20
CA PRO A 101 -7.67 5.57 12.68
C PRO A 101 -6.87 4.55 13.48
N ALA A 102 -7.01 4.57 14.81
CA ALA A 102 -6.30 3.64 15.69
C ALA A 102 -6.74 2.19 15.46
N VAL A 103 -8.04 1.96 15.29
CA VAL A 103 -8.59 0.61 15.02
C VAL A 103 -8.20 0.14 13.61
N ILE A 104 -8.21 1.05 12.62
CA ILE A 104 -7.77 0.74 11.26
C ILE A 104 -6.33 0.26 11.25
N ALA A 105 -5.44 0.92 11.98
CA ALA A 105 -4.01 0.64 11.99
C ALA A 105 -3.61 -0.57 12.86
N GLU A 106 -4.48 -1.08 13.73
CA GLU A 106 -4.13 -2.06 14.78
C GLU A 106 -3.31 -3.27 14.28
N ASN A 107 -3.56 -3.73 13.07
CA ASN A 107 -2.91 -4.93 12.51
C ASN A 107 -1.94 -4.63 11.36
N PHE A 108 -1.77 -3.35 10.99
CA PHE A 108 -0.99 -2.95 9.84
C PHE A 108 0.16 -2.03 10.25
N ASP A 109 1.29 -2.17 9.58
CA ASP A 109 2.50 -1.37 9.80
C ASP A 109 2.56 -0.18 8.84
N GLU A 110 1.99 -0.34 7.65
CA GLU A 110 2.05 0.63 6.56
C GLU A 110 0.68 0.86 5.92
N ALA A 111 0.50 1.99 5.26
CA ALA A 111 -0.72 2.29 4.51
C ALA A 111 -0.44 2.97 3.17
N ASN A 112 -1.29 2.64 2.17
CA ASN A 112 -1.37 3.33 0.90
C ASN A 112 -2.52 4.34 0.92
N PHE A 113 -2.26 5.54 0.41
CA PHE A 113 -3.22 6.61 0.17
C PHE A 113 -3.34 6.88 -1.31
N LEU A 114 -4.50 7.35 -1.75
CA LEU A 114 -4.78 7.70 -3.14
C LEU A 114 -5.30 9.13 -3.23
N PHE A 115 -4.53 10.00 -3.87
CA PHE A 115 -4.84 11.41 -4.01
C PHE A 115 -4.99 11.85 -5.47
N GLY A 116 -5.61 13.00 -5.68
CA GLY A 116 -5.86 13.53 -7.02
C GLY A 116 -7.24 13.20 -7.56
N ILE A 117 -8.21 12.94 -6.69
CA ILE A 117 -9.59 12.58 -7.05
C ILE A 117 -10.51 13.75 -6.74
N LYS A 118 -11.51 14.00 -7.59
CA LYS A 118 -12.52 15.04 -7.38
C LYS A 118 -13.18 14.93 -6.01
N GLY A 119 -13.20 16.03 -5.28
CA GLY A 119 -13.77 16.13 -3.94
C GLY A 119 -12.71 16.10 -2.82
N GLN A 120 -11.48 15.74 -3.09
CA GLN A 120 -10.37 15.94 -2.17
C GLN A 120 -9.88 17.39 -2.21
N THR A 121 -9.31 17.87 -1.11
CA THR A 121 -8.68 19.20 -0.97
C THR A 121 -7.29 19.07 -0.35
N ALA A 122 -6.48 20.14 -0.40
CA ALA A 122 -5.18 20.12 0.26
C ALA A 122 -5.31 19.78 1.75
N GLU A 123 -6.34 20.30 2.43
CA GLU A 123 -6.56 20.07 3.86
C GLU A 123 -6.92 18.61 4.15
N THR A 124 -7.76 17.99 3.33
CA THR A 124 -8.12 16.56 3.53
C THR A 124 -6.93 15.65 3.26
N MET A 125 -6.15 15.92 2.21
CA MET A 125 -4.94 15.16 1.88
C MET A 125 -3.83 15.32 2.94
N GLN A 126 -3.62 16.54 3.47
CA GLN A 126 -2.68 16.77 4.58
C GLN A 126 -3.11 16.01 5.84
N LYS A 127 -4.39 16.08 6.18
CA LYS A 127 -4.95 15.35 7.33
C LYS A 127 -4.73 13.84 7.20
N ASP A 128 -4.91 13.28 6.02
CA ASP A 128 -4.66 11.86 5.74
C ASP A 128 -3.18 11.51 5.97
N ILE A 129 -2.24 12.33 5.47
CA ILE A 129 -0.80 12.13 5.70
C ILE A 129 -0.46 12.23 7.18
N GLU A 130 -0.96 13.25 7.88
CA GLU A 130 -0.70 13.45 9.32
C GLU A 130 -1.21 12.27 10.16
N LEU A 131 -2.43 11.79 9.89
CA LEU A 131 -2.97 10.60 10.54
C LEU A 131 -2.18 9.34 10.15
N GLY A 132 -1.80 9.21 8.88
CA GLY A 132 -0.96 8.12 8.41
C GLY A 132 0.36 8.06 9.17
N LEU A 133 1.08 9.17 9.25
CA LEU A 133 2.36 9.27 9.98
C LEU A 133 2.21 9.09 11.49
N LYS A 134 1.02 9.34 12.05
CA LYS A 134 0.74 9.11 13.47
C LYS A 134 0.51 7.64 13.80
N TYR A 135 -0.14 6.90 12.92
CA TYR A 135 -0.62 5.55 13.23
C TYR A 135 0.15 4.43 12.51
N PHE A 136 0.88 4.72 11.44
CA PHE A 136 1.66 3.75 10.68
C PHE A 136 3.16 4.06 10.75
N GLU A 137 4.00 3.07 10.56
CA GLU A 137 5.45 3.22 10.49
C GLU A 137 5.87 3.98 9.23
N ARG A 138 5.20 3.70 8.11
CA ARG A 138 5.46 4.28 6.79
C ARG A 138 4.15 4.40 6.01
N ILE A 139 4.09 5.39 5.13
CA ILE A 139 2.96 5.58 4.21
C ILE A 139 3.44 5.72 2.77
N CYS A 140 2.60 5.28 1.84
CA CYS A 140 2.79 5.50 0.42
C CYS A 140 1.61 6.31 -0.12
N VAL A 141 1.89 7.43 -0.76
CA VAL A 141 0.90 8.29 -1.41
C VAL A 141 0.97 8.06 -2.91
N ASN A 142 -0.08 7.49 -3.46
CA ASN A 142 -0.24 7.31 -4.89
C ASN A 142 -1.04 8.48 -5.47
N ILE A 143 -0.55 9.08 -6.56
CA ILE A 143 -1.33 10.07 -7.30
C ILE A 143 -2.15 9.35 -8.36
N MET A 144 -3.45 9.65 -8.40
CA MET A 144 -4.39 9.02 -9.34
C MET A 144 -3.97 9.30 -10.77
N CYS A 145 -3.82 8.25 -11.56
CA CYS A 145 -3.55 8.28 -13.00
C CYS A 145 -4.80 7.89 -13.79
N ASP A 146 -4.77 8.17 -15.09
CA ASP A 146 -5.81 7.69 -16.02
C ASP A 146 -5.95 6.17 -15.91
N ASN A 147 -7.18 5.69 -15.86
CA ASN A 147 -7.51 4.28 -15.68
C ASN A 147 -8.86 3.96 -16.31
N THR A 148 -9.29 2.69 -16.21
CA THR A 148 -10.54 2.21 -16.80
C THR A 148 -11.71 2.14 -15.83
N THR A 149 -11.56 2.68 -14.61
CA THR A 149 -12.62 2.68 -13.59
C THR A 149 -13.51 3.92 -13.70
N GLU A 150 -14.60 3.94 -12.89
CA GLU A 150 -15.48 5.11 -12.81
C GLU A 150 -14.84 6.31 -12.09
N VAL A 151 -13.77 6.08 -11.34
CA VAL A 151 -13.05 7.13 -10.60
C VAL A 151 -11.90 7.62 -11.45
N GLU A 152 -11.97 8.88 -11.85
CA GLU A 152 -10.99 9.53 -12.72
C GLU A 152 -10.10 10.53 -11.96
N PRO A 153 -8.87 10.78 -12.45
CA PRO A 153 -8.02 11.82 -11.88
C PRO A 153 -8.61 13.22 -12.10
N ASP A 154 -8.51 14.08 -11.10
CA ASP A 154 -8.86 15.51 -11.19
C ASP A 154 -7.57 16.33 -11.25
N LYS A 155 -7.31 16.93 -12.41
CA LYS A 155 -6.10 17.73 -12.66
C LYS A 155 -5.99 18.95 -11.74
N ALA A 156 -7.12 19.52 -11.28
CA ALA A 156 -7.11 20.66 -10.36
C ALA A 156 -6.68 20.21 -8.96
N VAL A 157 -7.20 19.08 -8.50
CA VAL A 157 -6.83 18.48 -7.20
C VAL A 157 -5.36 18.04 -7.22
N ILE A 158 -4.90 17.40 -8.31
CA ILE A 158 -3.49 17.02 -8.47
C ILE A 158 -2.59 18.25 -8.43
N LYS A 159 -2.96 19.32 -9.14
CA LYS A 159 -2.21 20.57 -9.09
C LYS A 159 -2.17 21.17 -7.69
N GLU A 160 -3.27 21.13 -6.98
CA GLU A 160 -3.34 21.62 -5.59
C GLU A 160 -2.44 20.79 -4.66
N PHE A 161 -2.46 19.45 -4.78
CA PHE A 161 -1.54 18.57 -4.09
C PHE A 161 -0.07 18.95 -4.35
N MET A 162 0.31 19.07 -5.62
CA MET A 162 1.68 19.40 -6.02
C MET A 162 2.15 20.76 -5.51
N GLN A 163 1.24 21.74 -5.36
CA GLN A 163 1.59 23.08 -4.90
C GLN A 163 1.60 23.23 -3.38
N LYS A 164 0.70 22.56 -2.66
CA LYS A 164 0.47 22.80 -1.24
C LYS A 164 0.92 21.65 -0.33
N VAL A 165 0.78 20.40 -0.79
CA VAL A 165 1.01 19.22 0.03
C VAL A 165 2.38 18.58 -0.26
N TYR A 166 2.66 18.30 -1.51
CA TYR A 166 3.92 17.68 -1.94
C TYR A 166 5.18 18.35 -1.37
N PRO A 167 5.34 19.69 -1.42
CA PRO A 167 6.56 20.33 -0.93
C PRO A 167 6.81 20.14 0.57
N VAL A 168 5.75 19.87 1.35
CA VAL A 168 5.83 19.67 2.80
C VAL A 168 6.33 18.25 3.14
N TYR A 169 5.92 17.25 2.36
CA TYR A 169 6.14 15.85 2.72
C TYR A 169 7.12 15.08 1.83
N LYS A 170 7.54 15.63 0.69
CA LYS A 170 8.40 14.96 -0.30
C LYS A 170 9.74 14.45 0.25
N ASP A 171 10.26 15.08 1.27
CA ASP A 171 11.55 14.73 1.90
C ASP A 171 11.36 13.99 3.25
N ASN A 172 10.15 13.61 3.61
CA ASN A 172 9.89 12.86 4.83
C ASN A 172 10.29 11.38 4.63
N PRO A 173 11.23 10.83 5.40
CA PRO A 173 11.74 9.46 5.19
C PRO A 173 10.71 8.35 5.44
N ARG A 174 9.54 8.69 5.98
CA ARG A 174 8.44 7.76 6.23
C ARG A 174 7.30 7.91 5.22
N THR A 175 7.50 8.72 4.17
CA THR A 175 6.48 9.00 3.16
C THR A 175 7.05 8.79 1.76
N ASP A 176 6.56 7.80 1.05
CA ASP A 176 6.81 7.68 -0.39
C ASP A 176 5.70 8.38 -1.15
N ILE A 177 6.04 9.15 -2.17
CA ILE A 177 5.07 9.84 -3.03
C ILE A 177 5.31 9.43 -4.48
N LEU A 178 4.39 8.63 -5.02
CA LEU A 178 4.45 8.09 -6.37
C LEU A 178 3.59 8.95 -7.30
N ILE A 179 4.24 9.86 -8.03
CA ILE A 179 3.56 10.83 -8.88
C ILE A 179 3.10 10.21 -10.21
N ASN A 180 3.93 9.37 -10.83
CA ASN A 180 3.67 8.83 -12.15
C ASN A 180 3.13 7.39 -12.15
N ASN A 181 3.10 6.74 -11.00
CA ASN A 181 2.57 5.39 -10.77
C ASN A 181 3.00 4.31 -11.79
N THR A 182 4.12 4.54 -12.49
CA THR A 182 4.64 3.67 -13.55
C THR A 182 5.34 2.42 -13.00
N ASP A 183 5.73 2.45 -11.72
CA ASP A 183 6.52 1.38 -11.10
C ASP A 183 5.68 0.12 -10.81
N PHE A 184 4.35 0.22 -10.88
CA PHE A 184 3.44 -0.89 -10.58
C PHE A 184 2.81 -1.54 -11.82
N GLY A 185 3.23 -1.18 -13.03
CA GLY A 185 2.65 -1.71 -14.26
C GLY A 185 1.16 -1.35 -14.44
N VAL A 186 0.71 -0.29 -13.79
CA VAL A 186 -0.63 0.27 -13.90
C VAL A 186 -0.50 1.58 -14.67
N GLY A 187 -0.46 1.49 -15.97
CA GLY A 187 -0.37 2.67 -16.82
C GLY A 187 0.48 2.42 -18.06
N ASP A 188 -0.10 1.80 -19.03
CA ASP A 188 0.13 1.92 -20.47
C ASP A 188 -1.22 1.74 -21.17
#